data_721ef8044547505e0fdf050313470535
#
_entry.id   721ef8044547505e0fdf050313470535
#
_cell.length_a   1.000
_cell.length_b   1.000
_cell.length_c   1.000
_cell.angle_alpha   90.00
_cell.angle_beta   90.00
_cell.angle_gamma   90.00
#
_symmetry.space_group_name_H-M   'P 1'
#
loop_
_entity.id
_entity.type
_entity.pdbx_description
1 polymer ?
#
loop_
_entity_poly.entity_id
_entity_poly.type
_entity_poly.pdbx_seq_one_letter_code
_entity_poly.pdbx_strand_id
1 'polypeptide(L)'
;MMKIKYYMLMLIAATSLVFSACSDDEPDDSISVIKDSQTPQNSLDKWLYANFVEPYNIEMRYRWEDNETDMNYILVPAKYENAIRMARLLKYICFDSFDEVTGGKQFIRNNFPKFVQLVGNPGWNSNHTMTLGSSEGGYKINLWYVNHLGDQVIVNWVPKDSVIRDREELNAIYFHTIIHEFGHTFHQKIPYTTEFNQVTGTSYLGGMWSSEFSSATDPQIYALGFVTAYASYSADEDFAETFSEYVCSTPEEFQAKLDKAGQSGLNKINTKLRIVREYFQKNWNLDIDKLRDAVQKREAHLDGVNFDDISL
;
A
#
# COMPACT_ATOMS: atom_id res chain seq x y z
N MET A 1 68.66 -14.73 -27.43
CA MET A 1 67.73 -13.58 -27.66
C MET A 1 66.71 -13.83 -28.80
N MET A 2 66.97 -14.63 -29.77
CA MET A 2 66.05 -14.88 -30.91
C MET A 2 64.84 -15.73 -30.53
N LYS A 3 64.95 -16.74 -29.67
CA LYS A 3 63.85 -17.62 -29.24
C LYS A 3 62.78 -16.90 -28.43
N ILE A 4 63.12 -15.88 -27.61
CA ILE A 4 62.17 -15.10 -26.81
C ILE A 4 61.28 -14.22 -27.71
N LYS A 5 61.78 -13.68 -28.79
CA LYS A 5 61.00 -12.91 -29.76
C LYS A 5 59.91 -13.74 -30.46
N TYR A 6 60.19 -15.03 -30.75
CA TYR A 6 59.24 -15.93 -31.37
C TYR A 6 58.09 -16.30 -30.37
N TYR A 7 58.39 -16.52 -29.11
CA TYR A 7 57.37 -16.81 -28.09
C TYR A 7 56.50 -15.56 -27.80
N MET A 8 57.09 -14.37 -27.85
CA MET A 8 56.32 -13.13 -27.70
C MET A 8 55.42 -12.85 -28.90
N LEU A 9 55.85 -13.15 -30.12
CA LEU A 9 55.03 -13.06 -31.33
C LEU A 9 53.92 -14.12 -31.38
N MET A 10 54.15 -15.34 -30.89
CA MET A 10 53.11 -16.36 -30.75
C MET A 10 52.09 -16.01 -29.68
N LEU A 11 52.51 -15.39 -28.59
CA LEU A 11 51.59 -14.95 -27.52
C LEU A 11 50.68 -13.81 -27.99
N ILE A 12 51.20 -12.87 -28.78
CA ILE A 12 50.43 -11.77 -29.37
C ILE A 12 49.47 -12.30 -30.46
N ALA A 13 49.85 -13.27 -31.24
CA ALA A 13 48.97 -13.91 -32.23
C ALA A 13 47.85 -14.77 -31.58
N ALA A 14 48.12 -15.38 -30.43
CA ALA A 14 47.11 -16.14 -29.68
C ALA A 14 46.11 -15.25 -28.95
N THR A 15 46.54 -14.06 -28.50
CA THR A 15 45.63 -13.09 -27.85
C THR A 15 44.74 -12.36 -28.86
N SER A 16 45.17 -12.17 -30.09
CA SER A 16 44.32 -11.54 -31.13
C SER A 16 43.21 -12.45 -31.67
N LEU A 17 43.31 -13.77 -31.47
CA LEU A 17 42.24 -14.73 -31.85
C LEU A 17 41.10 -14.83 -30.81
N VAL A 18 41.29 -14.32 -29.59
CA VAL A 18 40.28 -14.40 -28.54
C VAL A 18 39.30 -13.22 -28.59
N PHE A 19 39.64 -12.13 -29.31
CA PHE A 19 38.78 -10.95 -29.44
C PHE A 19 37.83 -10.99 -30.66
N SER A 20 37.88 -12.03 -31.49
CA SER A 20 36.97 -12.17 -32.65
C SER A 20 35.74 -13.06 -32.38
N ALA A 21 35.49 -13.45 -31.11
CA ALA A 21 34.40 -14.35 -30.75
C ALA A 21 33.17 -13.66 -30.17
N CYS A 22 33.11 -12.31 -30.21
CA CYS A 22 31.87 -11.57 -30.02
C CYS A 22 31.49 -10.97 -31.39
N SER A 23 30.91 -11.79 -32.27
CA SER A 23 29.99 -11.25 -33.24
C SER A 23 28.76 -10.87 -32.41
N ASP A 24 28.45 -9.56 -32.34
CA ASP A 24 27.15 -9.10 -31.95
C ASP A 24 26.16 -9.62 -33.02
N ASP A 25 25.70 -10.86 -32.85
CA ASP A 25 24.43 -11.26 -33.42
C ASP A 25 23.40 -10.47 -32.64
N GLU A 26 23.03 -9.31 -33.15
CA GLU A 26 21.83 -8.64 -32.65
C GLU A 26 20.70 -9.68 -32.66
N PRO A 27 19.97 -9.85 -31.55
CA PRO A 27 18.85 -10.76 -31.53
C PRO A 27 17.92 -10.38 -32.69
N ASP A 28 17.64 -11.32 -33.56
CA ASP A 28 16.69 -11.11 -34.64
C ASP A 28 15.29 -10.98 -34.01
N ASP A 29 14.83 -9.74 -33.85
CA ASP A 29 13.53 -9.43 -33.29
C ASP A 29 12.36 -10.11 -34.05
N SER A 30 12.63 -10.54 -35.30
CA SER A 30 11.65 -11.30 -36.09
C SER A 30 11.45 -12.74 -35.58
N ILE A 31 12.41 -13.25 -34.79
CA ILE A 31 12.41 -14.62 -34.24
C ILE A 31 12.00 -14.61 -32.75
N SER A 32 11.71 -13.45 -32.16
CA SER A 32 11.28 -13.38 -30.76
C SER A 32 10.01 -14.22 -30.55
N VAL A 33 10.16 -15.29 -29.76
CA VAL A 33 9.04 -16.11 -29.31
C VAL A 33 8.19 -15.39 -28.23
N ILE A 34 8.74 -14.30 -27.66
CA ILE A 34 8.00 -13.40 -26.77
C ILE A 34 7.23 -12.44 -27.69
N LYS A 35 6.07 -12.87 -28.09
CA LYS A 35 5.08 -11.93 -28.64
C LYS A 35 4.54 -11.13 -27.45
N ASP A 36 4.65 -9.81 -27.53
CA ASP A 36 3.83 -8.95 -26.70
C ASP A 36 2.38 -9.47 -26.83
N SER A 37 1.90 -10.07 -25.77
CA SER A 37 0.51 -10.45 -25.72
C SER A 37 -0.25 -9.13 -25.80
N GLN A 38 -0.77 -8.82 -26.97
CA GLN A 38 -1.74 -7.73 -27.15
C GLN A 38 -2.99 -8.16 -26.37
N THR A 39 -2.94 -8.02 -25.05
CA THR A 39 -4.10 -8.22 -24.21
C THR A 39 -5.14 -7.23 -24.70
N PRO A 40 -6.35 -7.67 -25.11
CA PRO A 40 -7.36 -6.75 -25.57
C PRO A 40 -7.58 -5.68 -24.53
N GLN A 41 -7.35 -4.42 -24.88
CA GLN A 41 -7.57 -3.30 -23.99
C GLN A 41 -9.08 -3.03 -23.88
N ASN A 42 -9.62 -3.35 -22.72
CA ASN A 42 -11.00 -2.99 -22.40
C ASN A 42 -11.09 -1.56 -21.85
N SER A 43 -12.30 -1.12 -21.46
CA SER A 43 -12.53 0.24 -20.95
C SER A 43 -11.76 0.52 -19.67
N LEU A 44 -11.62 -0.48 -18.78
CA LEU A 44 -10.85 -0.32 -17.55
C LEU A 44 -9.35 -0.16 -17.83
N ASP A 45 -8.78 -0.94 -18.75
CA ASP A 45 -7.36 -0.81 -19.11
C ASP A 45 -7.04 0.60 -19.62
N LYS A 46 -7.89 1.15 -20.47
CA LYS A 46 -7.74 2.52 -21.00
C LYS A 46 -7.87 3.56 -19.88
N TRP A 47 -8.84 3.37 -19.00
CA TRP A 47 -9.05 4.26 -17.87
C TRP A 47 -7.86 4.20 -16.88
N LEU A 48 -7.34 3.01 -16.57
CA LEU A 48 -6.16 2.84 -15.72
C LEU A 48 -4.93 3.49 -16.36
N TYR A 49 -4.76 3.34 -17.67
CA TYR A 49 -3.65 4.00 -18.37
C TYR A 49 -3.72 5.53 -18.19
N ALA A 50 -4.86 6.15 -18.49
CA ALA A 50 -5.06 7.59 -18.43
C ALA A 50 -5.00 8.16 -17.00
N ASN A 51 -5.40 7.38 -15.98
CA ASN A 51 -5.54 7.87 -14.61
C ASN A 51 -4.41 7.44 -13.66
N PHE A 52 -3.62 6.39 -14.01
CA PHE A 52 -2.54 5.86 -13.18
C PHE A 52 -1.20 5.78 -13.91
N VAL A 53 -1.16 5.20 -15.12
CA VAL A 53 0.11 5.00 -15.82
C VAL A 53 0.67 6.33 -16.32
N GLU A 54 -0.10 7.06 -17.11
CA GLU A 54 0.34 8.31 -17.72
C GLU A 54 0.69 9.39 -16.66
N PRO A 55 -0.19 9.70 -15.68
CA PRO A 55 0.09 10.76 -14.72
C PRO A 55 1.09 10.38 -13.62
N TYR A 56 1.09 9.10 -13.16
CA TYR A 56 1.83 8.71 -11.97
C TYR A 56 2.93 7.66 -12.24
N ASN A 57 2.96 7.04 -13.43
CA ASN A 57 3.82 5.90 -13.73
C ASN A 57 3.60 4.73 -12.74
N ILE A 58 2.32 4.40 -12.51
CA ILE A 58 1.88 3.32 -11.62
C ILE A 58 1.01 2.37 -12.44
N GLU A 59 1.30 1.08 -12.36
CA GLU A 59 0.52 0.02 -12.97
C GLU A 59 -0.41 -0.61 -11.94
N MET A 60 -1.70 -0.67 -12.23
CA MET A 60 -2.68 -1.40 -11.43
C MET A 60 -3.07 -2.68 -12.16
N ARG A 61 -2.85 -3.83 -11.50
CA ARG A 61 -3.15 -5.16 -12.01
C ARG A 61 -4.37 -5.72 -11.30
N TYR A 62 -5.39 -6.04 -12.05
CA TYR A 62 -6.61 -6.67 -11.56
C TYR A 62 -6.83 -8.06 -12.16
N ARG A 63 -6.10 -8.40 -13.24
CA ARG A 63 -6.07 -9.75 -13.77
C ARG A 63 -5.21 -10.64 -12.89
N TRP A 64 -5.61 -11.90 -12.81
CA TRP A 64 -4.89 -12.87 -12.01
C TRP A 64 -3.56 -13.24 -12.66
N GLU A 65 -2.50 -13.21 -11.88
CA GLU A 65 -1.17 -13.70 -12.24
C GLU A 65 -0.65 -14.54 -11.06
N ASP A 66 -0.45 -15.84 -11.29
CA ASP A 66 -0.08 -16.80 -10.22
C ASP A 66 1.22 -16.43 -9.50
N ASN A 67 2.19 -15.85 -10.23
CA ASN A 67 3.48 -15.43 -9.68
C ASN A 67 3.44 -14.13 -8.87
N GLU A 68 2.33 -13.39 -8.91
CA GLU A 68 2.14 -12.14 -8.18
C GLU A 68 1.33 -12.32 -6.90
N THR A 69 0.93 -13.54 -6.58
CA THR A 69 0.07 -13.85 -5.44
C THR A 69 0.82 -14.56 -4.32
N ASP A 70 0.43 -14.28 -3.08
CA ASP A 70 1.03 -14.95 -1.91
C ASP A 70 0.50 -16.39 -1.79
N MET A 71 1.39 -17.36 -1.99
CA MET A 71 1.07 -18.80 -1.94
C MET A 71 0.71 -19.32 -0.55
N ASN A 72 0.85 -18.50 0.50
CA ASN A 72 0.42 -18.88 1.85
C ASN A 72 -1.11 -18.81 2.03
N TYR A 73 -1.81 -18.20 1.09
CA TYR A 73 -3.25 -17.98 1.15
C TYR A 73 -3.97 -18.61 -0.05
N ILE A 74 -5.24 -18.95 0.15
CA ILE A 74 -6.14 -19.35 -0.94
C ILE A 74 -6.80 -18.07 -1.45
N LEU A 75 -6.31 -17.55 -2.58
CA LEU A 75 -6.74 -16.28 -3.13
C LEU A 75 -7.56 -16.46 -4.40
N VAL A 76 -8.40 -15.48 -4.74
CA VAL A 76 -9.22 -15.44 -5.94
C VAL A 76 -9.02 -14.11 -6.67
N PRO A 77 -9.23 -14.06 -8.00
CA PRO A 77 -9.11 -12.82 -8.77
C PRO A 77 -10.17 -11.78 -8.36
N ALA A 78 -9.82 -10.51 -8.53
CA ALA A 78 -10.78 -9.42 -8.44
C ALA A 78 -11.81 -9.50 -9.58
N LYS A 79 -13.09 -9.32 -9.26
CA LYS A 79 -14.15 -9.16 -10.27
C LYS A 79 -13.97 -7.82 -10.99
N TYR A 80 -14.29 -7.79 -12.28
CA TYR A 80 -14.07 -6.62 -13.13
C TYR A 80 -14.71 -5.34 -12.58
N GLU A 81 -15.98 -5.40 -12.19
CA GLU A 81 -16.73 -4.27 -11.66
C GLU A 81 -16.14 -3.78 -10.32
N ASN A 82 -15.69 -4.71 -9.47
CA ASN A 82 -15.10 -4.38 -8.19
C ASN A 82 -13.67 -3.84 -8.34
N ALA A 83 -12.95 -4.27 -9.38
CA ALA A 83 -11.67 -3.67 -9.74
C ALA A 83 -11.84 -2.20 -10.18
N ILE A 84 -12.90 -1.88 -10.92
CA ILE A 84 -13.25 -0.48 -11.26
C ILE A 84 -13.45 0.32 -9.98
N ARG A 85 -14.31 -0.15 -9.07
CA ARG A 85 -14.62 0.52 -7.81
C ARG A 85 -13.38 0.75 -6.96
N MET A 86 -12.52 -0.28 -6.83
CA MET A 86 -11.28 -0.17 -6.06
C MET A 86 -10.29 0.82 -6.67
N ALA A 87 -10.15 0.84 -7.98
CA ALA A 87 -9.31 1.80 -8.68
C ALA A 87 -9.81 3.24 -8.47
N ARG A 88 -11.13 3.44 -8.55
CA ARG A 88 -11.77 4.73 -8.28
C ARG A 88 -11.59 5.16 -6.82
N LEU A 89 -11.75 4.25 -5.86
CA LEU A 89 -11.53 4.50 -4.44
C LEU A 89 -10.09 4.92 -4.15
N LEU A 90 -9.12 4.14 -4.63
CA LEU A 90 -7.70 4.45 -4.46
C LEU A 90 -7.37 5.84 -5.00
N LYS A 91 -7.86 6.15 -6.22
CA LYS A 91 -7.63 7.46 -6.80
C LYS A 91 -8.26 8.56 -5.95
N TYR A 92 -9.54 8.44 -5.62
CA TYR A 92 -10.31 9.48 -4.95
C TYR A 92 -9.81 9.75 -3.52
N ILE A 93 -9.65 8.72 -2.71
CA ILE A 93 -9.26 8.87 -1.29
C ILE A 93 -7.76 9.13 -1.13
N CYS A 94 -6.92 8.37 -1.82
CA CYS A 94 -5.47 8.47 -1.65
C CYS A 94 -4.87 9.48 -2.61
N PHE A 95 -4.88 9.22 -3.92
CA PHE A 95 -4.11 10.03 -4.87
C PHE A 95 -4.57 11.48 -4.92
N ASP A 96 -5.88 11.71 -5.04
CA ASP A 96 -6.41 13.08 -5.13
C ASP A 96 -6.23 13.87 -3.82
N SER A 97 -6.15 13.19 -2.66
CA SER A 97 -5.86 13.82 -1.37
C SER A 97 -4.39 14.24 -1.28
N PHE A 98 -3.47 13.36 -1.65
CA PHE A 98 -2.05 13.70 -1.68
C PHE A 98 -1.75 14.79 -2.73
N ASP A 99 -2.34 14.72 -3.92
CA ASP A 99 -2.18 15.73 -4.97
C ASP A 99 -2.64 17.12 -4.50
N GLU A 100 -3.78 17.19 -3.79
CA GLU A 100 -4.30 18.44 -3.21
C GLU A 100 -3.31 19.04 -2.21
N VAL A 101 -2.77 18.22 -1.32
CA VAL A 101 -1.91 18.70 -0.22
C VAL A 101 -0.50 19.03 -0.70
N THR A 102 0.02 18.27 -1.67
CA THR A 102 1.40 18.44 -2.16
C THR A 102 1.50 19.34 -3.40
N GLY A 103 0.36 19.82 -3.92
CA GLY A 103 0.30 20.73 -5.05
C GLY A 103 0.45 20.07 -6.41
N GLY A 104 0.22 18.76 -6.51
CA GLY A 104 0.19 18.04 -7.78
C GLY A 104 0.71 16.61 -7.73
N LYS A 105 0.68 15.97 -8.87
CA LYS A 105 0.89 14.52 -9.05
C LYS A 105 2.30 14.01 -8.77
N GLN A 106 3.28 14.91 -8.68
CA GLN A 106 4.69 14.54 -8.60
C GLN A 106 5.02 13.79 -7.32
N PHE A 107 4.33 14.10 -6.21
CA PHE A 107 4.55 13.42 -4.94
C PHE A 107 4.20 11.94 -5.04
N ILE A 108 3.00 11.61 -5.49
CA ILE A 108 2.55 10.22 -5.72
C ILE A 108 3.44 9.56 -6.78
N ARG A 109 3.72 10.25 -7.91
CA ARG A 109 4.59 9.72 -8.96
C ARG A 109 5.96 9.30 -8.45
N ASN A 110 6.54 10.00 -7.49
CA ASN A 110 7.86 9.69 -6.95
C ASN A 110 7.82 8.66 -5.81
N ASN A 111 6.78 8.66 -5.02
CA ASN A 111 6.80 8.02 -3.71
C ASN A 111 5.90 6.80 -3.59
N PHE A 112 4.79 6.75 -4.30
CA PHE A 112 3.89 5.60 -4.27
C PHE A 112 4.54 4.40 -4.99
N PRO A 113 4.29 3.16 -4.55
CA PRO A 113 4.72 1.95 -5.22
C PRO A 113 4.31 1.89 -6.69
N LYS A 114 5.15 1.28 -7.52
CA LYS A 114 4.92 1.25 -8.97
C LYS A 114 3.91 0.20 -9.42
N PHE A 115 3.59 -0.73 -8.53
CA PHE A 115 2.58 -1.75 -8.78
C PHE A 115 1.54 -1.79 -7.69
N VAL A 116 0.29 -1.93 -8.10
CA VAL A 116 -0.85 -2.22 -7.23
C VAL A 116 -1.50 -3.50 -7.76
N GLN A 117 -1.50 -4.56 -6.96
CA GLN A 117 -2.18 -5.81 -7.29
C GLN A 117 -3.52 -5.88 -6.55
N LEU A 118 -4.60 -6.15 -7.29
CA LEU A 118 -5.94 -6.32 -6.73
C LEU A 118 -6.25 -7.81 -6.55
N VAL A 119 -6.70 -8.19 -5.36
CA VAL A 119 -7.08 -9.56 -4.99
C VAL A 119 -8.51 -9.59 -4.48
N GLY A 120 -9.28 -10.59 -4.92
CA GLY A 120 -10.73 -10.61 -4.71
C GLY A 120 -11.16 -10.88 -3.27
N ASN A 121 -10.45 -11.76 -2.55
CA ASN A 121 -10.77 -12.13 -1.17
C ASN A 121 -9.68 -11.70 -0.19
N PRO A 122 -9.96 -11.67 1.13
CA PRO A 122 -8.94 -11.41 2.13
C PRO A 122 -8.02 -12.63 2.31
N GLY A 123 -6.84 -12.41 2.85
CA GLY A 123 -5.98 -13.48 3.36
C GLY A 123 -6.42 -13.90 4.77
N TRP A 124 -6.92 -15.11 4.92
CA TRP A 124 -7.31 -15.61 6.22
C TRP A 124 -6.12 -16.20 6.98
N ASN A 125 -5.82 -15.63 8.12
CA ASN A 125 -4.76 -16.10 9.01
C ASN A 125 -5.27 -17.23 9.93
N SER A 126 -4.36 -18.05 10.45
CA SER A 126 -4.68 -19.16 11.36
C SER A 126 -5.32 -18.72 12.68
N ASN A 127 -5.13 -17.46 13.07
CA ASN A 127 -5.73 -16.84 14.25
C ASN A 127 -7.09 -16.17 13.94
N HIS A 128 -7.70 -16.46 12.78
CA HIS A 128 -8.98 -15.93 12.30
C HIS A 128 -8.99 -14.42 12.00
N THR A 129 -7.84 -13.78 11.91
CA THR A 129 -7.75 -12.40 11.42
C THR A 129 -7.67 -12.37 9.89
N MET A 130 -7.99 -11.23 9.30
CA MET A 130 -7.89 -10.99 7.86
C MET A 130 -6.68 -10.11 7.55
N THR A 131 -5.90 -10.51 6.54
CA THR A 131 -4.97 -9.61 5.87
C THR A 131 -5.71 -8.94 4.73
N LEU A 132 -5.76 -7.60 4.76
CA LEU A 132 -6.50 -6.76 3.79
C LEU A 132 -5.56 -6.07 2.81
N GLY A 133 -4.27 -5.99 3.13
CA GLY A 133 -3.23 -5.42 2.28
C GLY A 133 -1.85 -5.94 2.64
N SER A 134 -0.88 -5.62 1.82
CA SER A 134 0.54 -5.80 2.13
C SER A 134 1.39 -4.85 1.28
N SER A 135 2.50 -4.38 1.84
CA SER A 135 3.49 -3.56 1.15
C SER A 135 4.80 -4.31 0.98
N GLU A 136 5.22 -4.53 -0.24
CA GLU A 136 6.42 -5.29 -0.57
C GLU A 136 7.57 -4.35 -0.97
N GLY A 137 8.48 -4.10 -0.03
CA GLY A 137 9.73 -3.37 -0.27
C GLY A 137 9.57 -1.96 -0.85
N GLY A 138 8.43 -1.30 -0.63
CA GLY A 138 8.12 -0.01 -1.22
C GLY A 138 7.91 -0.02 -2.75
N TYR A 139 7.85 -1.21 -3.36
CA TYR A 139 7.71 -1.40 -4.80
C TYR A 139 6.30 -1.78 -5.22
N LYS A 140 5.62 -2.66 -4.45
CA LYS A 140 4.28 -3.17 -4.73
C LYS A 140 3.39 -3.03 -3.50
N ILE A 141 2.14 -2.66 -3.72
CA ILE A 141 1.05 -2.79 -2.75
C ILE A 141 0.06 -3.82 -3.28
N ASN A 142 -0.31 -4.77 -2.44
CA ASN A 142 -1.44 -5.65 -2.67
C ASN A 142 -2.66 -5.11 -1.91
N LEU A 143 -3.79 -4.99 -2.59
CA LEU A 143 -5.06 -4.63 -2.00
C LEU A 143 -6.01 -5.82 -2.13
N TRP A 144 -6.43 -6.36 -1.00
CA TRP A 144 -7.22 -7.59 -0.93
C TRP A 144 -8.68 -7.28 -0.57
N TYR A 145 -9.52 -8.31 -0.62
CA TYR A 145 -10.95 -8.23 -0.31
C TYR A 145 -11.73 -7.33 -1.28
N VAL A 146 -11.21 -7.12 -2.48
CA VAL A 146 -11.80 -6.23 -3.50
C VAL A 146 -13.21 -6.68 -3.92
N ASN A 147 -13.49 -8.00 -3.90
CA ASN A 147 -14.81 -8.51 -4.26
C ASN A 147 -15.93 -8.20 -3.26
N HIS A 148 -15.55 -7.70 -2.06
CA HIS A 148 -16.51 -7.21 -1.09
C HIS A 148 -17.13 -5.84 -1.49
N LEU A 149 -16.47 -5.10 -2.39
CA LEU A 149 -17.01 -3.86 -2.95
C LEU A 149 -18.16 -4.16 -3.90
N GLY A 150 -19.39 -4.00 -3.43
CA GLY A 150 -20.59 -4.19 -4.23
C GLY A 150 -21.22 -5.57 -4.19
N ASP A 151 -20.66 -6.51 -3.43
CA ASP A 151 -21.40 -7.69 -3.04
C ASP A 151 -22.44 -7.31 -1.97
N GLN A 152 -23.53 -8.09 -1.84
CA GLN A 152 -24.41 -7.95 -0.68
C GLN A 152 -23.60 -8.25 0.58
N VAL A 153 -23.44 -7.26 1.43
CA VAL A 153 -22.74 -7.45 2.69
C VAL A 153 -23.68 -8.17 3.65
N ILE A 154 -23.30 -9.36 4.06
CA ILE A 154 -24.01 -10.08 5.13
C ILE A 154 -23.44 -9.61 6.45
N VAL A 155 -24.07 -8.62 7.05
CA VAL A 155 -23.79 -8.22 8.44
C VAL A 155 -24.85 -8.88 9.32
N ASN A 156 -24.41 -9.68 10.29
CA ASN A 156 -25.31 -10.42 11.20
C ASN A 156 -26.37 -11.28 10.48
N TRP A 157 -25.98 -11.92 9.34
CA TRP A 157 -26.85 -12.77 8.54
C TRP A 157 -28.04 -12.05 7.87
N VAL A 158 -28.03 -10.73 7.85
CA VAL A 158 -29.01 -9.92 7.11
C VAL A 158 -28.31 -9.38 5.86
N PRO A 159 -28.82 -9.70 4.64
CA PRO A 159 -28.31 -9.10 3.42
C PRO A 159 -28.48 -7.58 3.47
N LYS A 160 -27.40 -6.82 3.39
CA LYS A 160 -27.48 -5.39 3.09
C LYS A 160 -27.52 -5.23 1.58
N ASP A 161 -28.51 -4.49 1.09
CA ASP A 161 -28.56 -4.15 -0.32
C ASP A 161 -27.34 -3.30 -0.70
N SER A 162 -26.50 -3.92 -1.49
CA SER A 162 -25.50 -3.50 -2.45
C SER A 162 -24.85 -2.11 -2.36
N VAL A 163 -23.61 -2.08 -2.73
CA VAL A 163 -22.67 -0.97 -2.77
C VAL A 163 -22.44 -0.40 -1.39
N ILE A 164 -21.41 -0.89 -0.75
CA ILE A 164 -20.92 -0.33 0.50
C ILE A 164 -20.61 1.15 0.26
N ARG A 165 -21.52 2.01 0.73
CA ARG A 165 -21.32 3.46 0.81
C ARG A 165 -21.26 3.93 2.24
N ASP A 166 -21.30 2.99 3.17
CA ASP A 166 -21.09 3.27 4.58
C ASP A 166 -19.64 3.71 4.78
N ARG A 167 -19.46 4.98 5.17
CA ARG A 167 -18.14 5.56 5.41
C ARG A 167 -17.33 4.72 6.41
N GLU A 168 -17.96 4.26 7.51
CA GLU A 168 -17.28 3.51 8.55
C GLU A 168 -16.73 2.19 8.02
N GLU A 169 -17.50 1.47 7.21
CA GLU A 169 -17.09 0.20 6.63
C GLU A 169 -16.04 0.40 5.53
N LEU A 170 -16.21 1.41 4.65
CA LEU A 170 -15.20 1.75 3.64
C LEU A 170 -13.88 2.18 4.28
N ASN A 171 -13.96 2.95 5.35
CA ASN A 171 -12.77 3.36 6.10
C ASN A 171 -12.08 2.14 6.74
N ALA A 172 -12.81 1.33 7.49
CA ALA A 172 -12.25 0.20 8.22
C ALA A 172 -11.59 -0.85 7.31
N ILE A 173 -12.10 -1.05 6.08
CA ILE A 173 -11.60 -2.10 5.17
C ILE A 173 -10.63 -1.54 4.12
N TYR A 174 -10.90 -0.36 3.56
CA TYR A 174 -10.18 0.12 2.37
C TYR A 174 -9.36 1.38 2.60
N PHE A 175 -9.94 2.47 3.12
CA PHE A 175 -9.21 3.73 3.21
C PHE A 175 -8.04 3.63 4.19
N HIS A 176 -8.32 3.09 5.37
CA HIS A 176 -7.28 2.82 6.36
C HIS A 176 -6.20 1.91 5.80
N THR A 177 -6.57 0.77 5.18
CA THR A 177 -5.63 -0.17 4.58
C THR A 177 -4.75 0.50 3.51
N ILE A 178 -5.33 1.28 2.59
CA ILE A 178 -4.57 1.99 1.55
C ILE A 178 -3.54 2.94 2.16
N ILE A 179 -3.95 3.76 3.13
CA ILE A 179 -3.07 4.74 3.78
C ILE A 179 -2.03 4.04 4.65
N HIS A 180 -2.39 2.95 5.33
CA HIS A 180 -1.51 2.11 6.13
C HIS A 180 -0.38 1.50 5.27
N GLU A 181 -0.72 0.83 4.17
CA GLU A 181 0.27 0.23 3.27
C GLU A 181 1.19 1.27 2.63
N PHE A 182 0.63 2.45 2.31
CA PHE A 182 1.46 3.55 1.85
C PHE A 182 2.35 4.10 2.98
N GLY A 183 1.87 4.07 4.23
CA GLY A 183 2.65 4.36 5.43
C GLY A 183 3.92 3.50 5.53
N HIS A 184 3.79 2.19 5.31
CA HIS A 184 4.94 1.29 5.25
C HIS A 184 5.95 1.67 4.18
N THR A 185 5.49 2.06 3.00
CA THR A 185 6.36 2.48 1.90
C THR A 185 7.29 3.64 2.30
N PHE A 186 6.82 4.56 3.12
CA PHE A 186 7.61 5.69 3.57
C PHE A 186 8.75 5.26 4.50
N HIS A 187 8.45 4.51 5.55
CA HIS A 187 9.49 4.11 6.51
C HIS A 187 10.44 3.02 5.98
N GLN A 188 10.02 2.24 4.98
CA GLN A 188 10.90 1.32 4.25
C GLN A 188 11.95 2.07 3.42
N LYS A 189 11.63 3.28 2.92
CA LYS A 189 12.56 4.12 2.16
C LYS A 189 13.44 4.97 3.06
N ILE A 190 12.86 5.61 4.06
CA ILE A 190 13.56 6.45 5.04
C ILE A 190 13.08 6.02 6.42
N PRO A 191 13.91 5.31 7.21
CA PRO A 191 13.52 4.87 8.56
C PRO A 191 13.13 6.04 9.47
N TYR A 192 12.10 5.83 10.30
CA TYR A 192 11.76 6.76 11.38
C TYR A 192 12.76 6.66 12.54
N THR A 193 12.71 7.63 13.45
CA THR A 193 13.63 7.68 14.60
C THR A 193 13.36 6.55 15.60
N THR A 194 14.42 6.02 16.23
CA THR A 194 14.31 5.00 17.28
C THR A 194 13.59 5.50 18.55
N GLU A 195 13.42 6.82 18.72
CA GLU A 195 12.58 7.40 19.76
C GLU A 195 11.15 6.85 19.71
N PHE A 196 10.59 6.65 18.51
CA PHE A 196 9.25 6.09 18.33
C PHE A 196 9.10 4.74 19.01
N ASN A 197 10.06 3.82 18.77
CA ASN A 197 10.03 2.46 19.34
C ASN A 197 10.11 2.48 20.88
N GLN A 198 10.74 3.49 21.47
CA GLN A 198 10.93 3.61 22.91
C GLN A 198 9.66 4.09 23.64
N VAL A 199 8.73 4.73 22.95
CA VAL A 199 7.51 5.27 23.56
C VAL A 199 6.66 4.18 24.23
N THR A 200 6.46 3.07 23.52
CA THR A 200 5.75 1.89 24.06
C THR A 200 6.69 0.78 24.50
N GLY A 201 7.95 0.81 24.07
CA GLY A 201 9.03 -0.05 24.55
C GLY A 201 8.69 -1.55 24.49
N THR A 202 8.57 -2.19 25.65
CA THR A 202 8.30 -3.64 25.78
C THR A 202 6.82 -4.00 25.71
N SER A 203 5.93 -3.07 25.38
CA SER A 203 4.47 -3.32 25.33
C SER A 203 4.01 -3.93 24.01
N TYR A 204 4.89 -4.16 23.03
CA TYR A 204 4.54 -4.84 21.80
C TYR A 204 4.25 -6.33 22.05
N LEU A 205 3.16 -6.83 21.48
CA LEU A 205 2.59 -8.13 21.75
C LEU A 205 2.95 -9.20 20.69
N GLY A 206 3.47 -8.76 19.51
CA GLY A 206 3.68 -9.68 18.41
C GLY A 206 2.40 -10.42 18.02
N GLY A 207 2.49 -11.71 17.75
CA GLY A 207 1.34 -12.52 17.35
C GLY A 207 0.18 -12.59 18.35
N MET A 208 0.34 -12.14 19.58
CA MET A 208 -0.74 -12.13 20.60
C MET A 208 -1.70 -10.94 20.47
N TRP A 209 -1.41 -9.97 19.64
CA TRP A 209 -2.22 -8.75 19.47
C TRP A 209 -3.71 -9.01 19.23
N SER A 210 -4.04 -10.09 18.51
CA SER A 210 -5.42 -10.42 18.14
C SER A 210 -6.22 -11.14 19.25
N SER A 211 -5.56 -11.58 20.30
CA SER A 211 -6.18 -12.33 21.40
C SER A 211 -6.06 -11.65 22.77
N GLU A 212 -5.23 -10.62 22.89
CA GLU A 212 -4.99 -9.94 24.16
C GLU A 212 -6.17 -9.03 24.57
N PHE A 213 -6.80 -8.38 23.61
CA PHE A 213 -7.84 -7.41 23.87
C PHE A 213 -9.24 -8.01 23.72
N SER A 214 -10.18 -7.53 24.54
CA SER A 214 -11.58 -8.03 24.54
C SER A 214 -12.36 -7.62 23.28
N SER A 215 -11.94 -6.55 22.62
CA SER A 215 -12.51 -6.03 21.37
C SER A 215 -11.53 -5.10 20.67
N ALA A 216 -11.82 -4.74 19.43
CA ALA A 216 -11.06 -3.75 18.66
C ALA A 216 -11.08 -2.33 19.26
N THR A 217 -12.01 -2.06 20.18
CA THR A 217 -12.16 -0.76 20.86
C THR A 217 -11.92 -0.84 22.37
N ASP A 218 -11.23 -1.91 22.83
CA ASP A 218 -10.89 -2.09 24.24
C ASP A 218 -10.07 -0.89 24.74
N PRO A 219 -10.50 -0.19 25.82
CA PRO A 219 -9.76 0.94 26.37
C PRO A 219 -8.31 0.63 26.77
N GLN A 220 -7.99 -0.64 27.04
CA GLN A 220 -6.63 -1.07 27.37
C GLN A 220 -5.66 -0.81 26.21
N ILE A 221 -6.11 -0.90 24.97
CA ILE A 221 -5.32 -0.57 23.78
C ILE A 221 -4.75 0.85 23.90
N TYR A 222 -5.65 1.80 24.15
CA TYR A 222 -5.28 3.22 24.24
C TYR A 222 -4.47 3.52 25.52
N ALA A 223 -4.78 2.84 26.62
CA ALA A 223 -4.05 3.00 27.88
C ALA A 223 -2.58 2.52 27.77
N LEU A 224 -2.30 1.53 26.92
CA LEU A 224 -0.96 1.09 26.60
C LEU A 224 -0.22 2.07 25.67
N GLY A 225 -0.94 2.94 24.99
CA GLY A 225 -0.40 3.94 24.06
C GLY A 225 -0.45 3.54 22.59
N PHE A 226 -1.36 2.61 22.23
CA PHE A 226 -1.63 2.21 20.85
C PHE A 226 -2.94 2.83 20.35
N VAL A 227 -3.03 3.12 19.06
CA VAL A 227 -4.24 3.69 18.44
C VAL A 227 -5.21 2.61 17.98
N THR A 228 -4.72 1.38 17.73
CA THR A 228 -5.48 0.18 17.39
C THR A 228 -4.86 -1.03 18.07
N ALA A 229 -5.58 -2.15 18.14
CA ALA A 229 -5.03 -3.41 18.63
C ALA A 229 -3.84 -3.88 17.77
N TYR A 230 -3.95 -3.72 16.44
CA TYR A 230 -2.91 -4.14 15.49
C TYR A 230 -1.61 -3.33 15.63
N ALA A 231 -1.68 -2.08 16.04
CA ALA A 231 -0.49 -1.28 16.38
C ALA A 231 0.41 -1.95 17.43
N SER A 232 -0.15 -2.80 18.29
CA SER A 232 0.61 -3.54 19.29
C SER A 232 1.42 -4.73 18.74
N TYR A 233 1.25 -5.06 17.45
CA TYR A 233 2.00 -6.16 16.84
C TYR A 233 3.50 -5.89 16.78
N SER A 234 3.90 -4.73 16.25
CA SER A 234 5.31 -4.31 16.13
C SER A 234 5.44 -2.79 16.01
N ALA A 235 6.65 -2.28 16.13
CA ALA A 235 6.90 -0.85 15.99
C ALA A 235 6.61 -0.32 14.58
N ASP A 236 6.82 -1.13 13.55
CA ASP A 236 6.54 -0.76 12.16
C ASP A 236 5.05 -0.67 11.90
N GLU A 237 4.26 -1.63 12.44
CA GLU A 237 2.81 -1.56 12.39
C GLU A 237 2.26 -0.39 13.19
N ASP A 238 2.82 -0.14 14.38
CA ASP A 238 2.44 1.00 15.22
C ASP A 238 2.68 2.36 14.52
N PHE A 239 3.77 2.47 13.78
CA PHE A 239 4.05 3.67 12.99
C PHE A 239 3.03 3.84 11.86
N ALA A 240 2.78 2.78 11.07
CA ALA A 240 1.82 2.79 9.98
C ALA A 240 0.38 3.02 10.50
N GLU A 241 -0.02 2.34 11.58
CA GLU A 241 -1.30 2.52 12.25
C GLU A 241 -1.48 3.93 12.82
N THR A 242 -0.45 4.49 13.50
CA THR A 242 -0.53 5.85 14.02
C THR A 242 -0.75 6.87 12.91
N PHE A 243 -0.10 6.69 11.78
CA PHE A 243 -0.28 7.54 10.59
C PHE A 243 -1.65 7.36 9.96
N SER A 244 -2.03 6.13 9.60
CA SER A 244 -3.27 5.83 8.88
C SER A 244 -4.51 6.14 9.72
N GLU A 245 -4.50 5.73 10.98
CA GLU A 245 -5.59 6.00 11.90
C GLU A 245 -5.81 7.50 12.12
N TYR A 246 -4.70 8.27 12.23
CA TYR A 246 -4.80 9.72 12.34
C TYR A 246 -5.40 10.36 11.10
N VAL A 247 -4.95 9.95 9.92
CA VAL A 247 -5.40 10.52 8.63
C VAL A 247 -6.84 10.13 8.30
N CYS A 248 -7.23 8.89 8.61
CA CYS A 248 -8.53 8.33 8.27
C CYS A 248 -9.62 8.56 9.35
N SER A 249 -9.28 9.13 10.52
CA SER A 249 -10.28 9.46 11.56
C SER A 249 -10.67 10.94 11.50
N THR A 250 -11.93 11.25 11.79
CA THR A 250 -12.32 12.63 12.09
C THR A 250 -11.65 13.13 13.38
N PRO A 251 -11.55 14.45 13.62
CA PRO A 251 -11.05 14.98 14.88
C PRO A 251 -11.76 14.38 16.09
N GLU A 252 -13.08 14.22 16.02
CA GLU A 252 -13.92 13.69 17.08
C GLU A 252 -13.68 12.20 17.33
N GLU A 253 -13.54 11.39 16.27
CA GLU A 253 -13.23 9.96 16.37
C GLU A 253 -11.86 9.73 16.99
N PHE A 254 -10.85 10.47 16.56
CA PHE A 254 -9.52 10.36 17.12
C PHE A 254 -9.48 10.83 18.58
N GLN A 255 -10.17 11.94 18.91
CA GLN A 255 -10.29 12.43 20.28
C GLN A 255 -10.97 11.41 21.21
N ALA A 256 -12.02 10.72 20.73
CA ALA A 256 -12.70 9.70 21.50
C ALA A 256 -11.79 8.51 21.90
N LYS A 257 -10.74 8.22 21.12
CA LYS A 257 -9.69 7.25 21.49
C LYS A 257 -8.78 7.83 22.59
N LEU A 258 -8.37 9.09 22.44
CA LEU A 258 -7.53 9.77 23.43
C LEU A 258 -8.22 9.88 24.79
N ASP A 259 -9.54 10.13 24.82
CA ASP A 259 -10.33 10.23 26.04
C ASP A 259 -10.38 8.90 26.83
N LYS A 260 -10.24 7.76 26.12
CA LYS A 260 -10.18 6.42 26.72
C LYS A 260 -8.78 6.02 27.20
N ALA A 261 -7.74 6.76 26.78
CA ALA A 261 -6.34 6.36 26.98
C ALA A 261 -5.82 6.54 28.42
N GLY A 262 -6.51 7.35 29.24
CA GLY A 262 -5.94 7.81 30.51
C GLY A 262 -4.66 8.63 30.31
N GLN A 263 -4.12 9.24 31.37
CA GLN A 263 -3.00 10.19 31.23
C GLN A 263 -1.74 9.57 30.64
N SER A 264 -1.41 8.34 31.02
CA SER A 264 -0.19 7.66 30.52
C SER A 264 -0.32 7.32 29.03
N GLY A 265 -1.45 6.71 28.62
CA GLY A 265 -1.70 6.36 27.23
C GLY A 265 -1.80 7.59 26.33
N LEU A 266 -2.50 8.62 26.79
CA LEU A 266 -2.61 9.91 26.12
C LEU A 266 -1.22 10.52 25.82
N ASN A 267 -0.33 10.54 26.82
CA ASN A 267 1.02 11.06 26.62
C ASN A 267 1.80 10.25 25.57
N LYS A 268 1.69 8.92 25.59
CA LYS A 268 2.34 8.04 24.64
C LYS A 268 1.81 8.26 23.21
N ILE A 269 0.50 8.25 23.01
CA ILE A 269 -0.11 8.45 21.69
C ILE A 269 0.26 9.83 21.13
N ASN A 270 0.18 10.89 21.94
CA ASN A 270 0.55 12.24 21.52
C ASN A 270 2.05 12.34 21.17
N THR A 271 2.93 11.65 21.91
CA THR A 271 4.37 11.61 21.60
C THR A 271 4.61 10.92 20.25
N LYS A 272 3.97 9.76 20.00
CA LYS A 272 4.05 9.07 18.72
C LYS A 272 3.54 9.93 17.56
N LEU A 273 2.38 10.55 17.73
CA LEU A 273 1.79 11.41 16.70
C LEU A 273 2.69 12.63 16.40
N ARG A 274 3.32 13.22 17.42
CA ARG A 274 4.34 14.27 17.21
C ARG A 274 5.48 13.76 16.35
N ILE A 275 6.03 12.59 16.69
CA ILE A 275 7.15 11.99 15.92
C ILE A 275 6.74 11.71 14.47
N VAL A 276 5.52 11.18 14.25
CA VAL A 276 4.98 10.92 12.91
C VAL A 276 4.83 12.24 12.13
N ARG A 277 4.30 13.31 12.72
CA ARG A 277 4.21 14.63 12.07
C ARG A 277 5.58 15.16 11.67
N GLU A 278 6.53 15.13 12.59
CA GLU A 278 7.91 15.58 12.34
C GLU A 278 8.59 14.76 11.26
N TYR A 279 8.39 13.44 11.27
CA TYR A 279 8.91 12.53 10.25
C TYR A 279 8.39 12.88 8.84
N PHE A 280 7.08 13.03 8.67
CA PHE A 280 6.50 13.35 7.37
C PHE A 280 6.87 14.76 6.91
N GLN A 281 6.84 15.73 7.81
CA GLN A 281 7.23 17.11 7.47
C GLN A 281 8.69 17.21 7.06
N LYS A 282 9.60 16.58 7.81
CA LYS A 282 11.04 16.67 7.59
C LYS A 282 11.51 15.93 6.35
N ASN A 283 11.06 14.68 6.19
CA ASN A 283 11.60 13.80 5.16
C ASN A 283 10.84 13.87 3.84
N TRP A 284 9.56 14.26 3.89
CA TRP A 284 8.66 14.19 2.75
C TRP A 284 8.02 15.54 2.40
N ASN A 285 8.28 16.59 3.18
CA ASN A 285 7.60 17.89 3.08
C ASN A 285 6.07 17.74 3.01
N LEU A 286 5.53 16.78 3.78
CA LEU A 286 4.12 16.44 3.84
C LEU A 286 3.54 16.84 5.19
N ASP A 287 2.52 17.70 5.14
CA ASP A 287 1.71 18.09 6.28
C ASP A 287 0.55 17.07 6.44
N ILE A 288 0.66 16.18 7.42
CA ILE A 288 -0.34 15.13 7.64
C ILE A 288 -1.65 15.66 8.25
N ASP A 289 -1.65 16.84 8.84
CA ASP A 289 -2.87 17.47 9.33
C ASP A 289 -3.72 17.95 8.12
N LYS A 290 -3.09 18.56 7.13
CA LYS A 290 -3.77 18.89 5.86
C LYS A 290 -4.18 17.65 5.08
N LEU A 291 -3.37 16.58 5.14
CA LEU A 291 -3.74 15.32 4.49
C LEU A 291 -5.00 14.73 5.12
N ARG A 292 -5.10 14.74 6.45
CA ARG A 292 -6.30 14.37 7.16
C ARG A 292 -7.51 15.17 6.69
N ASP A 293 -7.39 16.50 6.66
CA ASP A 293 -8.48 17.37 6.22
C ASP A 293 -8.93 17.04 4.78
N ALA A 294 -7.98 16.77 3.88
CA ALA A 294 -8.26 16.41 2.50
C ALA A 294 -8.95 15.04 2.37
N VAL A 295 -8.55 14.05 3.17
CA VAL A 295 -9.17 12.72 3.22
C VAL A 295 -10.58 12.83 3.81
N GLN A 296 -10.73 13.48 4.98
CA GLN A 296 -12.03 13.63 5.66
C GLN A 296 -13.04 14.40 4.81
N LYS A 297 -12.61 15.43 4.10
CA LYS A 297 -13.44 16.15 3.13
C LYS A 297 -13.99 15.22 2.03
N ARG A 298 -13.17 14.29 1.54
CA ARG A 298 -13.59 13.31 0.53
C ARG A 298 -14.50 12.25 1.09
N GLU A 299 -14.21 11.75 2.28
CA GLU A 299 -15.08 10.80 2.99
C GLU A 299 -16.48 11.36 3.24
N ALA A 300 -16.59 12.65 3.58
CA ALA A 300 -17.86 13.33 3.77
C ALA A 300 -18.70 13.47 2.48
N HIS A 301 -18.11 13.25 1.30
CA HIS A 301 -18.78 13.42 0.00
C HIS A 301 -18.84 12.13 -0.83
N LEU A 302 -18.70 10.96 -0.21
CA LEU A 302 -18.74 9.65 -0.88
C LEU A 302 -20.04 9.42 -1.67
N ASP A 303 -21.19 9.90 -1.18
CA ASP A 303 -22.50 9.77 -1.84
C ASP A 303 -22.57 10.45 -3.20
N GLY A 304 -21.74 11.48 -3.42
CA GLY A 304 -21.65 12.20 -4.69
C GLY A 304 -20.76 11.54 -5.74
N VAL A 305 -20.05 10.46 -5.39
CA VAL A 305 -19.09 9.81 -6.28
C VAL A 305 -19.70 8.58 -6.94
N ASN A 306 -19.65 8.54 -8.28
CA ASN A 306 -19.95 7.32 -9.02
C ASN A 306 -18.69 6.46 -9.16
N PHE A 307 -18.57 5.43 -8.34
CA PHE A 307 -17.42 4.52 -8.37
C PHE A 307 -17.44 3.53 -9.55
N ASP A 308 -18.54 3.43 -10.29
CA ASP A 308 -18.62 2.59 -11.48
C ASP A 308 -18.31 3.35 -12.79
N ASP A 309 -18.13 4.69 -12.71
CA ASP A 309 -17.86 5.52 -13.86
C ASP A 309 -16.39 5.52 -14.25
N ILE A 310 -16.07 4.96 -15.40
CA ILE A 310 -14.76 4.93 -16.06
C ILE A 310 -14.80 5.63 -17.43
N SER A 311 -15.67 6.62 -17.60
CA SER A 311 -15.62 7.50 -18.76
C SER A 311 -14.30 8.30 -18.79
N LEU A 312 -13.74 8.48 -20.01
CA LEU A 312 -12.49 9.23 -20.26
C LEU A 312 -12.81 10.63 -20.74
#